data_3a0cfa756f050708f1f9beef4aa660ed
#
_entry.id   3a0cfa756f050708f1f9beef4aa660ed
#
_cell.length_a   1.000
_cell.length_b   1.000
_cell.length_c   1.000
_cell.angle_alpha   90.00
_cell.angle_beta   90.00
_cell.angle_gamma   90.00
#
_symmetry.space_group_name_H-M   'P 1'
#
loop_
_entity.id
_entity.type
_entity.pdbx_description
1 polymer ?
#
loop_
_entity_poly.entity_id
_entity_poly.type
_entity_poly.pdbx_seq_one_letter_code
_entity_poly.pdbx_strand_id
1 'polypeptide(L)'
;MLLTAALALAAVSRLVDAAAVAIDTRAVVDGEPTTVDRTLLFQPPDNYTDPRTLYARTVELSDGKLLATWENYSPEPPPVWFPIYESLDYGQSWTEISRVQDQVYGFGLRYQPFLYELPQAFGDYPAGTVLLSGSAIPTNLSETNIELYASRDQGLTWEFVSHIAHGGVALPNNGETPVWEPFIYVYEDTLIVYYSDQRDPNYGQKLVHQETTDLVNWSDVIDDVTHSTYTDRPGMPVVTKLPNGQYFYVYEYGGTSITTDYSFPIYYRIADDPRQFADAADHYVNASGYIPVSSPYAVWSSVGGENGSIVVSSGRQPLFINRALGDPDAWELYDDFDQPAAYTRSLRVLAEDDDFLLVAGAGVLPPSTTNNVTVSVYKISEILGL
;
A
#
# COMPACT_ATOMS: atom_id res chain seq x y z
N MET A 1 61.62 -48.32 -28.68
CA MET A 1 61.11 -48.29 -27.33
C MET A 1 60.70 -46.86 -27.01
N LEU A 2 59.47 -46.56 -27.19
CA LEU A 2 58.89 -45.28 -26.85
C LEU A 2 57.64 -45.56 -26.01
N LEU A 3 57.67 -45.21 -24.73
CA LEU A 3 56.55 -45.24 -23.81
C LEU A 3 55.67 -44.00 -24.03
N THR A 4 54.43 -44.21 -24.41
CA THR A 4 53.40 -43.18 -24.42
C THR A 4 52.62 -43.20 -23.08
N ALA A 5 52.74 -42.14 -22.29
CA ALA A 5 51.94 -41.94 -21.08
C ALA A 5 50.63 -41.25 -21.46
N ALA A 6 49.50 -41.90 -21.19
CA ALA A 6 48.17 -41.30 -21.31
C ALA A 6 47.81 -40.60 -20.01
N LEU A 7 47.58 -39.28 -20.05
CA LEU A 7 46.97 -38.52 -18.96
C LEU A 7 45.45 -38.71 -19.00
N ALA A 8 44.92 -39.29 -17.97
CA ALA A 8 43.46 -39.29 -17.73
C ALA A 8 43.06 -38.00 -16.98
N LEU A 9 42.27 -37.17 -17.62
CA LEU A 9 41.64 -35.99 -17.00
C LEU A 9 40.37 -36.45 -16.27
N ALA A 10 40.41 -36.51 -14.96
CA ALA A 10 39.23 -36.73 -14.14
C ALA A 10 38.50 -35.38 -13.95
N ALA A 11 37.36 -35.22 -14.61
CA ALA A 11 36.45 -34.12 -14.37
C ALA A 11 35.69 -34.37 -13.05
N VAL A 12 36.00 -33.61 -12.01
CA VAL A 12 35.22 -33.58 -10.77
C VAL A 12 34.05 -32.60 -10.98
N SER A 13 32.88 -33.15 -11.29
CA SER A 13 31.62 -32.43 -11.23
C SER A 13 31.27 -32.22 -9.76
N ARG A 14 31.42 -30.98 -9.26
CA ARG A 14 30.81 -30.61 -7.98
C ARG A 14 29.31 -30.40 -8.25
N LEU A 15 28.52 -31.38 -7.83
CA LEU A 15 27.11 -31.19 -7.55
C LEU A 15 27.04 -30.21 -6.36
N VAL A 16 26.62 -28.97 -6.64
CA VAL A 16 26.15 -28.07 -5.59
C VAL A 16 24.77 -28.61 -5.23
N ASP A 17 24.68 -29.35 -4.14
CA ASP A 17 23.40 -29.58 -3.48
C ASP A 17 22.86 -28.23 -3.09
N ALA A 18 21.84 -27.76 -3.80
CA ALA A 18 20.96 -26.74 -3.30
C ALA A 18 20.21 -27.39 -2.13
N ALA A 19 20.76 -27.26 -0.93
CA ALA A 19 20.02 -27.53 0.27
C ALA A 19 18.77 -26.64 0.22
N ALA A 20 17.61 -27.26 0.01
CA ALA A 20 16.36 -26.62 0.31
C ALA A 20 16.47 -26.17 1.77
N VAL A 21 16.54 -24.87 1.98
CA VAL A 21 16.35 -24.28 3.31
C VAL A 21 14.94 -24.72 3.69
N ALA A 22 14.86 -25.73 4.57
CA ALA A 22 13.62 -26.06 5.21
C ALA A 22 13.20 -24.77 5.95
N ILE A 23 12.14 -24.15 5.47
CA ILE A 23 11.47 -23.06 6.17
C ILE A 23 11.11 -23.63 7.52
N ASP A 24 11.80 -23.18 8.54
CA ASP A 24 11.58 -23.60 9.91
C ASP A 24 10.17 -23.17 10.33
N THR A 25 9.54 -24.06 11.03
CA THR A 25 8.20 -24.01 11.59
C THR A 25 7.72 -22.58 11.85
N ARG A 26 6.73 -22.17 11.06
CA ARG A 26 5.91 -20.96 11.19
C ARG A 26 5.70 -20.61 12.64
N ALA A 27 6.04 -19.40 13.03
CA ALA A 27 5.49 -18.81 14.24
C ALA A 27 3.96 -18.81 14.04
N VAL A 28 3.26 -19.60 14.82
CA VAL A 28 1.80 -19.64 14.79
C VAL A 28 1.32 -18.33 15.40
N VAL A 29 0.40 -17.65 14.73
CA VAL A 29 -0.25 -16.47 15.29
C VAL A 29 -1.00 -16.92 16.56
N ASP A 30 -0.72 -16.27 17.69
CA ASP A 30 -1.26 -16.66 18.98
C ASP A 30 -2.67 -16.09 19.19
N GLY A 31 -3.63 -16.95 19.53
CA GLY A 31 -4.97 -16.58 19.95
C GLY A 31 -5.95 -16.32 18.81
N GLU A 32 -7.01 -15.62 19.13
CA GLU A 32 -8.08 -15.16 18.24
C GLU A 32 -8.00 -13.64 18.11
N PRO A 33 -8.49 -13.04 16.99
CA PRO A 33 -8.60 -11.59 16.89
C PRO A 33 -9.39 -11.00 18.06
N THR A 34 -8.91 -9.92 18.61
CA THR A 34 -9.58 -9.15 19.67
C THR A 34 -9.54 -7.66 19.35
N THR A 35 -10.46 -6.89 19.91
CA THR A 35 -10.41 -5.44 19.80
C THR A 35 -9.17 -4.89 20.49
N VAL A 36 -8.51 -3.94 19.83
CA VAL A 36 -7.28 -3.27 20.30
C VAL A 36 -7.47 -1.78 20.18
N ASP A 37 -7.20 -1.08 21.28
CA ASP A 37 -7.30 0.38 21.31
C ASP A 37 -5.89 1.00 21.35
N ARG A 38 -5.50 1.63 20.23
CA ARG A 38 -4.28 2.43 20.05
C ARG A 38 -2.99 1.79 20.58
N THR A 39 -2.69 0.58 20.16
CA THR A 39 -1.33 0.04 20.39
C THR A 39 -0.30 0.94 19.74
N LEU A 40 0.66 1.40 20.53
CA LEU A 40 1.82 2.15 20.02
C LEU A 40 2.79 1.17 19.36
N LEU A 41 2.88 1.26 18.02
CA LEU A 41 3.77 0.43 17.23
C LEU A 41 5.18 1.04 17.18
N PHE A 42 5.26 2.36 16.98
CA PHE A 42 6.54 3.07 16.94
C PHE A 42 6.44 4.50 17.47
N GLN A 43 7.34 4.84 18.40
CA GLN A 43 7.57 6.21 18.85
C GLN A 43 8.89 6.70 18.28
N PRO A 44 8.88 7.64 17.31
CA PRO A 44 10.14 8.13 16.76
C PRO A 44 10.96 8.90 17.81
N PRO A 45 12.29 8.77 17.80
CA PRO A 45 13.19 9.58 18.61
C PRO A 45 13.01 11.09 18.37
N ASP A 46 13.35 11.92 19.36
CA ASP A 46 13.13 13.38 19.31
C ASP A 46 13.90 14.10 18.19
N ASN A 47 14.98 13.49 17.69
CA ASN A 47 15.79 14.04 16.60
C ASN A 47 15.26 13.72 15.19
N TYR A 48 14.11 13.04 15.07
CA TYR A 48 13.49 12.83 13.77
C TYR A 48 12.98 14.14 13.18
N THR A 49 13.13 14.29 11.85
CA THR A 49 12.67 15.47 11.11
C THR A 49 11.15 15.53 11.06
N ASP A 50 10.56 16.74 11.09
CA ASP A 50 9.15 16.96 10.83
C ASP A 50 8.76 16.38 9.44
N PRO A 51 7.71 15.53 9.33
CA PRO A 51 6.70 15.19 10.34
C PRO A 51 7.00 13.96 11.20
N ARG A 52 8.17 13.41 11.20
CA ARG A 52 8.69 12.25 11.95
C ARG A 52 8.26 10.89 11.39
N THR A 53 6.97 10.66 11.19
CA THR A 53 6.38 9.47 10.56
C THR A 53 5.14 9.87 9.77
N LEU A 54 4.86 9.16 8.64
CA LEU A 54 3.63 9.26 7.87
C LEU A 54 3.32 7.92 7.18
N TYR A 55 2.16 7.84 6.56
CA TYR A 55 1.82 6.87 5.53
C TYR A 55 1.98 5.40 5.96
N ALA A 56 1.39 5.00 7.10
CA ALA A 56 1.40 3.61 7.54
C ALA A 56 0.69 2.69 6.55
N ARG A 57 1.28 1.51 6.31
CA ARG A 57 0.69 0.43 5.53
C ARG A 57 0.90 -0.90 6.23
N THR A 58 -0.07 -1.80 6.06
CA THR A 58 -0.04 -3.14 6.65
C THR A 58 -0.34 -4.19 5.60
N VAL A 59 0.16 -5.40 5.80
CA VAL A 59 -0.23 -6.61 5.09
C VAL A 59 -0.44 -7.74 6.09
N GLU A 60 -1.44 -8.58 5.86
CA GLU A 60 -1.62 -9.85 6.53
C GLU A 60 -1.13 -10.96 5.59
N LEU A 61 -0.24 -11.79 6.10
CA LEU A 61 0.31 -12.91 5.35
C LEU A 61 -0.63 -14.11 5.45
N SER A 62 -0.48 -15.03 4.52
CA SER A 62 -1.32 -16.24 4.43
C SER A 62 -1.26 -17.17 5.65
N ASP A 63 -0.31 -16.96 6.55
CA ASP A 63 -0.19 -17.64 7.84
C ASP A 63 -0.76 -16.83 9.03
N GLY A 64 -1.41 -15.68 8.77
CA GLY A 64 -2.02 -14.79 9.76
C GLY A 64 -1.08 -13.76 10.37
N LYS A 65 0.23 -13.81 10.06
CA LYS A 65 1.20 -12.79 10.49
C LYS A 65 0.86 -11.44 9.89
N LEU A 66 0.93 -10.38 10.68
CA LEU A 66 0.81 -9.02 10.19
C LEU A 66 2.18 -8.39 10.01
N LEU A 67 2.40 -7.69 8.89
CA LEU A 67 3.53 -6.79 8.72
C LEU A 67 3.05 -5.35 8.60
N ALA A 68 3.87 -4.41 9.10
CA ALA A 68 3.62 -2.98 9.00
C ALA A 68 4.87 -2.23 8.56
N THR A 69 4.67 -1.14 7.81
CA THR A 69 5.69 -0.20 7.37
C THR A 69 5.13 1.22 7.30
N TRP A 70 6.02 2.23 7.22
CA TRP A 70 5.64 3.65 7.13
C TRP A 70 6.78 4.49 6.57
N GLU A 71 6.48 5.73 6.20
CA GLU A 71 7.49 6.74 5.91
C GLU A 71 8.24 7.12 7.19
N ASN A 72 9.55 6.96 7.18
CA ASN A 72 10.43 7.11 8.33
C ASN A 72 11.37 8.31 8.15
N TYR A 73 11.06 9.40 8.82
CA TYR A 73 11.81 10.66 8.70
C TYR A 73 13.00 10.74 9.66
N SER A 74 13.82 9.68 9.70
CA SER A 74 15.06 9.66 10.46
C SER A 74 16.05 10.71 9.94
N PRO A 75 16.98 11.21 10.81
CA PRO A 75 18.04 12.13 10.37
C PRO A 75 18.92 11.54 9.27
N GLU A 76 19.25 12.32 8.26
CA GLU A 76 20.17 11.94 7.19
C GLU A 76 21.53 12.66 7.35
N PRO A 77 22.66 12.00 7.05
CA PRO A 77 22.87 10.59 6.72
C PRO A 77 22.74 9.66 7.93
N PRO A 78 22.48 8.33 7.79
CA PRO A 78 22.31 7.59 6.54
C PRO A 78 21.00 7.91 5.81
N PRO A 79 20.85 7.50 4.52
CA PRO A 79 19.59 7.64 3.79
C PRO A 79 18.43 6.98 4.53
N VAL A 80 17.22 7.55 4.41
CA VAL A 80 16.01 7.00 5.03
C VAL A 80 15.65 5.63 4.46
N TRP A 81 14.91 4.84 5.23
CA TRP A 81 14.50 3.48 4.90
C TRP A 81 13.04 3.24 5.32
N PHE A 82 12.43 2.18 4.80
CA PHE A 82 11.15 1.69 5.29
C PHE A 82 11.39 0.63 6.38
N PRO A 83 10.96 0.86 7.63
CA PRO A 83 11.02 -0.14 8.68
C PRO A 83 9.97 -1.22 8.44
N ILE A 84 10.28 -2.47 8.82
CA ILE A 84 9.34 -3.59 8.79
C ILE A 84 9.15 -4.10 10.20
N TYR A 85 7.91 -4.04 10.66
CA TYR A 85 7.49 -4.58 11.95
C TYR A 85 6.55 -5.75 11.73
N GLU A 86 6.61 -6.76 12.60
CA GLU A 86 5.69 -7.89 12.61
C GLU A 86 4.85 -7.92 13.86
N SER A 87 3.63 -8.46 13.74
CA SER A 87 2.76 -8.87 14.83
C SER A 87 2.34 -10.32 14.63
N LEU A 88 2.38 -11.09 15.73
CA LEU A 88 1.96 -12.50 15.80
C LEU A 88 0.72 -12.68 16.68
N ASP A 89 0.01 -11.59 16.98
CA ASP A 89 -1.12 -11.54 17.92
C ASP A 89 -2.20 -10.55 17.45
N TYR A 90 -2.46 -10.51 16.14
CA TYR A 90 -3.49 -9.67 15.50
C TYR A 90 -3.38 -8.17 15.83
N GLY A 91 -2.14 -7.67 15.96
CA GLY A 91 -1.87 -6.25 16.16
C GLY A 91 -1.77 -5.79 17.61
N GLN A 92 -1.82 -6.71 18.58
CA GLN A 92 -1.70 -6.38 20.02
C GLN A 92 -0.27 -5.97 20.39
N SER A 93 0.74 -6.60 19.77
CA SER A 93 2.15 -6.26 19.94
C SER A 93 2.92 -6.31 18.62
N TRP A 94 4.02 -5.53 18.54
CA TRP A 94 4.80 -5.38 17.32
C TRP A 94 6.29 -5.37 17.61
N THR A 95 7.07 -6.00 16.72
CA THR A 95 8.54 -6.07 16.81
C THR A 95 9.18 -5.70 15.48
N GLU A 96 10.19 -4.83 15.48
CA GLU A 96 10.99 -4.54 14.28
C GLU A 96 11.78 -5.78 13.88
N ILE A 97 11.59 -6.25 12.64
CA ILE A 97 12.27 -7.44 12.12
C ILE A 97 13.30 -7.11 11.05
N SER A 98 13.11 -6.03 10.30
CA SER A 98 14.05 -5.63 9.25
C SER A 98 13.84 -4.19 8.80
N ARG A 99 14.68 -3.76 7.85
CA ARG A 99 14.62 -2.44 7.19
C ARG A 99 14.85 -2.61 5.71
N VAL A 100 13.98 -2.03 4.89
CA VAL A 100 14.19 -1.98 3.44
C VAL A 100 14.94 -0.69 3.12
N GLN A 101 16.11 -0.84 2.54
CA GLN A 101 16.96 0.27 2.11
C GLN A 101 17.01 0.31 0.59
N ASP A 102 17.17 1.51 0.02
CA ASP A 102 17.44 1.66 -1.40
C ASP A 102 18.77 0.95 -1.77
N GLN A 103 18.66 -0.06 -2.63
CA GLN A 103 19.77 -0.93 -3.04
C GLN A 103 20.36 -0.51 -4.40
N VAL A 104 19.81 0.52 -5.04
CA VAL A 104 20.18 0.91 -6.39
C VAL A 104 20.93 2.24 -6.43
N TYR A 105 20.28 3.29 -5.94
CA TYR A 105 20.80 4.65 -6.06
C TYR A 105 21.44 5.18 -4.77
N GLY A 106 21.06 4.62 -3.62
CA GLY A 106 21.42 5.13 -2.31
C GLY A 106 20.75 6.47 -1.97
N PHE A 107 19.61 6.78 -2.59
CA PHE A 107 18.82 7.99 -2.33
C PHE A 107 18.07 7.92 -1.01
N GLY A 108 17.64 6.72 -0.67
CA GLY A 108 16.74 6.41 0.44
C GLY A 108 15.30 6.17 -0.01
N LEU A 109 14.68 5.17 0.60
CA LEU A 109 13.26 4.87 0.45
C LEU A 109 12.47 5.83 1.33
N ARG A 110 11.85 6.84 0.71
CA ARG A 110 11.34 8.02 1.41
C ARG A 110 9.84 8.07 1.55
N TYR A 111 9.07 7.84 0.46
CA TYR A 111 7.65 8.10 0.43
C TYR A 111 6.83 6.89 -0.01
N GLN A 112 5.64 6.79 0.58
CA GLN A 112 4.49 6.01 0.15
C GLN A 112 4.75 4.50 0.00
N PRO A 113 5.25 3.82 1.06
CA PRO A 113 5.43 2.37 0.99
C PRO A 113 4.09 1.65 0.84
N PHE A 114 4.10 0.52 0.14
CA PHE A 114 2.98 -0.41 0.06
C PHE A 114 3.48 -1.85 0.17
N LEU A 115 2.83 -2.65 1.02
CA LEU A 115 3.14 -4.07 1.23
C LEU A 115 2.07 -4.96 0.59
N TYR A 116 2.49 -6.06 -0.02
CA TYR A 116 1.60 -7.03 -0.64
C TYR A 116 2.19 -8.45 -0.60
N GLU A 117 1.43 -9.46 -0.22
CA GLU A 117 1.85 -10.86 -0.35
C GLU A 117 1.34 -11.43 -1.67
N LEU A 118 2.21 -12.10 -2.43
CA LEU A 118 1.84 -12.74 -3.68
C LEU A 118 0.93 -13.96 -3.42
N PRO A 119 -0.30 -13.97 -3.96
CA PRO A 119 -1.19 -15.13 -3.81
C PRO A 119 -0.78 -16.31 -4.70
N GLN A 120 0.06 -16.07 -5.69
CA GLN A 120 0.56 -17.03 -6.67
C GLN A 120 1.96 -16.65 -7.13
N ALA A 121 2.62 -17.52 -7.89
CA ALA A 121 3.95 -17.24 -8.42
C ALA A 121 3.92 -16.22 -9.57
N PHE A 122 4.93 -15.32 -9.58
CA PHE A 122 5.21 -14.37 -10.65
C PHE A 122 6.69 -14.46 -11.04
N GLY A 123 7.00 -14.89 -12.26
CA GLY A 123 8.39 -15.16 -12.68
C GLY A 123 9.09 -16.12 -11.71
N ASP A 124 10.22 -15.69 -11.16
CA ASP A 124 11.02 -16.46 -10.21
C ASP A 124 10.55 -16.31 -8.74
N TYR A 125 9.46 -15.58 -8.48
CA TYR A 125 8.94 -15.31 -7.15
C TYR A 125 7.74 -16.21 -6.84
N PRO A 126 7.86 -17.15 -5.87
CA PRO A 126 6.76 -18.06 -5.52
C PRO A 126 5.62 -17.34 -4.78
N ALA A 127 4.47 -18.01 -4.68
CA ALA A 127 3.41 -17.62 -3.77
C ALA A 127 3.96 -17.46 -2.33
N GLY A 128 3.44 -16.49 -1.58
CA GLY A 128 3.92 -16.15 -0.24
C GLY A 128 5.13 -15.20 -0.22
N THR A 129 5.70 -14.84 -1.40
CA THR A 129 6.69 -13.75 -1.47
C THR A 129 6.02 -12.43 -1.07
N VAL A 130 6.63 -11.69 -0.16
CA VAL A 130 6.15 -10.37 0.23
C VAL A 130 6.80 -9.32 -0.66
N LEU A 131 5.99 -8.51 -1.31
CA LEU A 131 6.42 -7.36 -2.10
C LEU A 131 6.33 -6.08 -1.27
N LEU A 132 7.28 -5.18 -1.48
CA LEU A 132 7.22 -3.80 -1.03
C LEU A 132 7.47 -2.89 -2.24
N SER A 133 6.53 -1.98 -2.50
CA SER A 133 6.74 -0.87 -3.44
C SER A 133 6.79 0.43 -2.68
N GLY A 134 7.57 1.38 -3.16
CA GLY A 134 7.69 2.72 -2.59
C GLY A 134 8.66 3.58 -3.36
N SER A 135 8.75 4.87 -2.98
CA SER A 135 9.51 5.84 -3.74
C SER A 135 10.92 6.04 -3.18
N ALA A 136 11.94 5.68 -3.97
CA ALA A 136 13.33 6.10 -3.77
C ALA A 136 13.50 7.54 -4.25
N ILE A 137 13.84 8.44 -3.33
CA ILE A 137 13.91 9.89 -3.58
C ILE A 137 15.14 10.46 -2.89
N PRO A 138 16.03 11.18 -3.62
CA PRO A 138 17.21 11.79 -3.01
C PRO A 138 16.82 12.91 -2.04
N THR A 139 17.68 13.21 -1.09
CA THR A 139 17.46 14.26 -0.06
C THR A 139 17.18 15.64 -0.65
N ASN A 140 17.70 15.94 -1.86
CA ASN A 140 17.44 17.19 -2.56
C ASN A 140 16.11 17.19 -3.35
N LEU A 141 15.34 16.10 -3.31
CA LEU A 141 14.04 15.93 -3.98
C LEU A 141 14.08 16.07 -5.50
N SER A 142 15.22 15.82 -6.15
CA SER A 142 15.41 16.10 -7.58
C SER A 142 14.68 15.13 -8.51
N GLU A 143 14.27 13.97 -8.02
CA GLU A 143 13.58 12.94 -8.80
C GLU A 143 12.78 11.98 -7.93
N THR A 144 11.87 11.22 -8.55
CA THR A 144 11.09 10.15 -7.91
C THR A 144 11.28 8.83 -8.66
N ASN A 145 11.44 7.74 -7.93
CA ASN A 145 11.56 6.39 -8.50
C ASN A 145 10.66 5.44 -7.72
N ILE A 146 9.59 4.96 -8.33
CA ILE A 146 8.80 3.87 -7.74
C ILE A 146 9.54 2.56 -7.99
N GLU A 147 9.99 1.95 -6.91
CA GLU A 147 10.76 0.71 -6.92
C GLU A 147 9.95 -0.44 -6.34
N LEU A 148 10.31 -1.65 -6.77
CA LEU A 148 9.77 -2.90 -6.25
C LEU A 148 10.87 -3.71 -5.57
N TYR A 149 10.58 -4.15 -4.35
CA TYR A 149 11.41 -5.05 -3.55
C TYR A 149 10.64 -6.32 -3.23
N ALA A 150 11.34 -7.43 -3.04
CA ALA A 150 10.76 -8.70 -2.66
C ALA A 150 11.48 -9.32 -1.45
N SER A 151 10.69 -9.98 -0.60
CA SER A 151 11.16 -10.81 0.51
C SER A 151 10.61 -12.22 0.33
N ARG A 152 11.50 -13.22 0.32
CA ARG A 152 11.15 -14.65 0.24
C ARG A 152 11.06 -15.31 1.62
N ASP A 153 11.30 -14.55 2.68
CA ASP A 153 11.40 -15.00 4.06
C ASP A 153 10.51 -14.16 5.00
N GLN A 154 9.34 -13.78 4.50
CA GLN A 154 8.30 -13.07 5.26
C GLN A 154 8.76 -11.74 5.89
N GLY A 155 9.55 -10.97 5.15
CA GLY A 155 9.97 -9.64 5.55
C GLY A 155 11.29 -9.57 6.32
N LEU A 156 12.02 -10.67 6.51
CA LEU A 156 13.31 -10.67 7.21
C LEU A 156 14.44 -10.10 6.35
N THR A 157 14.49 -10.47 5.07
CA THR A 157 15.47 -9.93 4.11
C THR A 157 14.78 -9.47 2.82
N TRP A 158 15.40 -8.51 2.12
CA TRP A 158 14.82 -7.86 0.96
C TRP A 158 15.82 -7.76 -0.17
N GLU A 159 15.36 -8.02 -1.39
CA GLU A 159 16.09 -7.84 -2.63
C GLU A 159 15.36 -6.86 -3.54
N PHE A 160 16.12 -6.01 -4.24
CA PHE A 160 15.57 -5.16 -5.31
C PHE A 160 15.11 -6.03 -6.48
N VAL A 161 13.93 -5.76 -7.02
CA VAL A 161 13.36 -6.50 -8.15
C VAL A 161 13.42 -5.67 -9.42
N SER A 162 12.76 -4.50 -9.43
CA SER A 162 12.68 -3.67 -10.64
C SER A 162 12.27 -2.23 -10.32
N HIS A 163 12.44 -1.36 -11.32
CA HIS A 163 11.80 -0.04 -11.35
C HIS A 163 10.45 -0.14 -12.05
N ILE A 164 9.41 0.43 -11.42
CA ILE A 164 8.07 0.51 -11.99
C ILE A 164 7.93 1.79 -12.80
N ALA A 165 8.27 2.93 -12.20
CA ALA A 165 8.17 4.24 -12.83
C ALA A 165 9.26 5.19 -12.33
N HIS A 166 9.73 6.05 -13.23
CA HIS A 166 10.64 7.14 -12.93
C HIS A 166 9.98 8.48 -13.25
N GLY A 167 10.11 9.45 -12.35
CA GLY A 167 9.58 10.79 -12.49
C GLY A 167 10.58 11.87 -12.10
N GLY A 168 10.21 13.12 -12.30
CA GLY A 168 11.04 14.29 -11.99
C GLY A 168 10.97 14.73 -10.54
N VAL A 169 11.15 16.02 -10.33
CA VAL A 169 11.23 16.68 -9.00
C VAL A 169 10.07 16.26 -8.10
N ALA A 170 10.38 15.82 -6.88
CA ALA A 170 9.46 15.30 -5.88
C ALA A 170 8.67 16.44 -5.18
N LEU A 171 8.00 17.26 -5.97
CA LEU A 171 7.12 18.33 -5.51
C LEU A 171 5.72 18.17 -6.12
N PRO A 172 4.63 18.27 -5.35
CA PRO A 172 3.28 18.05 -5.83
C PRO A 172 2.70 19.27 -6.57
N ASN A 173 3.53 20.02 -7.30
CA ASN A 173 3.11 21.21 -8.04
C ASN A 173 2.81 20.86 -9.49
N ASN A 174 1.76 21.48 -10.06
CA ASN A 174 1.52 21.37 -11.50
C ASN A 174 2.71 21.91 -12.30
N GLY A 175 3.14 21.17 -13.30
CA GLY A 175 4.34 21.47 -14.10
C GLY A 175 5.60 20.73 -13.68
N GLU A 176 5.63 20.18 -12.45
CA GLU A 176 6.58 19.16 -12.07
C GLU A 176 6.12 17.77 -12.57
N THR A 177 7.03 16.80 -12.62
CA THR A 177 6.77 15.51 -13.27
C THR A 177 7.00 14.29 -12.37
N PRO A 178 6.69 14.33 -11.07
CA PRO A 178 6.86 13.18 -10.19
C PRO A 178 5.87 12.05 -10.47
N VAL A 179 6.17 10.88 -9.88
CA VAL A 179 5.28 9.73 -9.75
C VAL A 179 5.12 9.39 -8.27
N TRP A 180 3.89 9.01 -7.83
CA TRP A 180 3.52 8.89 -6.43
C TRP A 180 2.66 7.67 -6.12
N GLU A 181 2.65 7.20 -4.84
CA GLU A 181 1.55 6.48 -4.22
C GLU A 181 1.24 5.12 -4.88
N PRO A 182 2.24 4.22 -5.00
CA PRO A 182 2.00 2.92 -5.59
C PRO A 182 1.03 2.09 -4.74
N PHE A 183 0.10 1.40 -5.42
CA PHE A 183 -0.82 0.42 -4.86
C PHE A 183 -0.77 -0.85 -5.70
N ILE A 184 -0.46 -2.01 -5.08
CA ILE A 184 -0.31 -3.30 -5.76
C ILE A 184 -1.62 -4.08 -5.66
N TYR A 185 -2.03 -4.68 -6.76
CA TYR A 185 -3.15 -5.60 -6.85
C TYR A 185 -2.86 -6.76 -7.80
N VAL A 186 -3.33 -7.96 -7.50
CA VAL A 186 -3.25 -9.11 -8.41
C VAL A 186 -4.62 -9.42 -8.96
N TYR A 187 -4.72 -9.49 -10.28
CA TYR A 187 -5.90 -9.90 -11.00
C TYR A 187 -5.54 -11.02 -11.97
N GLU A 188 -6.15 -12.19 -11.79
CA GLU A 188 -5.83 -13.40 -12.56
C GLU A 188 -4.32 -13.72 -12.50
N ASP A 189 -3.62 -13.74 -13.62
CA ASP A 189 -2.19 -13.98 -13.75
C ASP A 189 -1.34 -12.71 -13.90
N THR A 190 -1.95 -11.55 -13.64
CA THR A 190 -1.34 -10.22 -13.83
C THR A 190 -1.22 -9.49 -12.49
N LEU A 191 -0.04 -8.97 -12.20
CA LEU A 191 0.16 -8.01 -11.11
C LEU A 191 0.06 -6.60 -11.69
N ILE A 192 -0.77 -5.78 -11.06
CA ILE A 192 -1.07 -4.40 -11.44
C ILE A 192 -0.50 -3.48 -10.36
N VAL A 193 0.21 -2.41 -10.77
CA VAL A 193 0.58 -1.32 -9.87
C VAL A 193 -0.09 -0.04 -10.35
N TYR A 194 -1.04 0.45 -9.54
CA TYR A 194 -1.66 1.76 -9.73
C TYR A 194 -0.81 2.83 -9.05
N TYR A 195 -0.75 4.03 -9.66
CA TYR A 195 -0.03 5.14 -9.07
C TYR A 195 -0.49 6.49 -9.63
N SER A 196 -0.11 7.58 -8.96
CA SER A 196 -0.35 8.95 -9.42
C SER A 196 0.79 9.41 -10.32
N ASP A 197 0.46 9.96 -11.49
CA ASP A 197 1.42 10.33 -12.54
C ASP A 197 1.25 11.80 -12.97
N GLN A 198 2.32 12.59 -12.85
CA GLN A 198 2.39 13.98 -13.30
C GLN A 198 3.26 14.17 -14.56
N ARG A 199 3.73 13.10 -15.21
CA ARG A 199 4.66 13.17 -16.35
C ARG A 199 4.00 13.61 -17.65
N ASP A 200 2.68 13.40 -17.78
CA ASP A 200 1.96 13.79 -19.00
C ASP A 200 1.68 15.30 -19.00
N PRO A 201 2.21 16.06 -19.97
CA PRO A 201 2.07 17.52 -19.99
C PRO A 201 0.64 18.03 -20.22
N ASN A 202 -0.30 17.15 -20.56
CA ASN A 202 -1.71 17.51 -20.73
C ASN A 202 -2.49 17.54 -19.42
N TYR A 203 -1.95 16.94 -18.34
CA TYR A 203 -2.61 16.79 -17.04
C TYR A 203 -1.73 17.31 -15.91
N GLY A 204 -2.31 17.97 -14.94
CA GLY A 204 -1.59 18.32 -13.71
C GLY A 204 -1.23 17.08 -12.91
N GLN A 205 -2.15 16.11 -12.87
CA GLN A 205 -1.97 14.77 -12.36
C GLN A 205 -3.06 13.85 -12.91
N LYS A 206 -2.74 12.60 -13.18
CA LYS A 206 -3.68 11.54 -13.53
C LYS A 206 -3.40 10.28 -12.72
N LEU A 207 -4.36 9.36 -12.64
CA LEU A 207 -4.15 8.03 -12.10
C LEU A 207 -3.96 7.05 -13.26
N VAL A 208 -2.97 6.20 -13.08
CA VAL A 208 -2.55 5.24 -14.08
C VAL A 208 -2.20 3.92 -13.45
N HIS A 209 -2.06 2.88 -14.28
CA HIS A 209 -1.41 1.63 -13.86
C HIS A 209 -0.43 1.12 -14.90
N GLN A 210 0.42 0.20 -14.44
CA GLN A 210 1.25 -0.68 -15.27
C GLN A 210 1.07 -2.12 -14.81
N GLU A 211 1.26 -3.05 -15.74
CA GLU A 211 1.04 -4.48 -15.56
C GLU A 211 2.33 -5.27 -15.73
N THR A 212 2.44 -6.39 -15.01
CA THR A 212 3.52 -7.36 -15.19
C THR A 212 3.05 -8.80 -14.91
N THR A 213 3.70 -9.76 -15.55
CA THR A 213 3.53 -11.20 -15.26
C THR A 213 4.78 -11.84 -14.67
N ASP A 214 5.87 -11.07 -14.52
CA ASP A 214 7.18 -11.56 -14.05
C ASP A 214 7.87 -10.64 -13.03
N LEU A 215 7.24 -9.53 -12.64
CA LEU A 215 7.72 -8.48 -11.73
C LEU A 215 8.92 -7.66 -12.26
N VAL A 216 9.44 -7.97 -13.43
CA VAL A 216 10.64 -7.35 -14.01
C VAL A 216 10.32 -6.51 -15.24
N ASN A 217 9.46 -7.05 -16.12
CA ASN A 217 9.04 -6.37 -17.33
C ASN A 217 7.66 -5.77 -17.15
N TRP A 218 7.55 -4.45 -17.32
CA TRP A 218 6.33 -3.69 -17.11
C TRP A 218 5.73 -3.25 -18.45
N SER A 219 4.41 -3.21 -18.52
CA SER A 219 3.67 -2.67 -19.66
C SER A 219 3.95 -1.17 -19.85
N ASP A 220 3.50 -0.63 -20.99
CA ASP A 220 3.30 0.81 -21.11
C ASP A 220 2.28 1.30 -20.08
N VAL A 221 2.31 2.59 -19.77
CA VAL A 221 1.38 3.25 -18.83
C VAL A 221 -0.04 3.24 -19.40
N ILE A 222 -1.02 2.83 -18.60
CA ILE A 222 -2.43 2.79 -18.93
C ILE A 222 -3.18 3.79 -18.04
N ASP A 223 -4.03 4.62 -18.63
CA ASP A 223 -4.80 5.64 -17.90
C ASP A 223 -6.02 5.02 -17.19
N ASP A 224 -6.20 5.35 -15.89
CA ASP A 224 -7.36 4.95 -15.09
C ASP A 224 -8.30 6.11 -14.83
N VAL A 225 -7.76 7.27 -14.40
CA VAL A 225 -8.54 8.48 -14.13
C VAL A 225 -7.84 9.68 -14.76
N THR A 226 -8.51 10.28 -15.73
CA THR A 226 -8.07 11.53 -16.38
C THR A 226 -9.21 12.54 -16.36
N HIS A 227 -8.87 13.81 -16.13
CA HIS A 227 -9.81 14.92 -16.19
C HIS A 227 -9.29 15.99 -17.15
N SER A 228 -10.18 16.60 -17.94
CA SER A 228 -9.81 17.53 -19.00
C SER A 228 -9.25 18.89 -18.51
N THR A 229 -9.44 19.21 -17.25
CA THR A 229 -8.93 20.44 -16.64
C THR A 229 -7.52 20.20 -16.11
N TYR A 230 -6.53 20.92 -16.65
CA TYR A 230 -5.12 20.75 -16.29
C TYR A 230 -4.82 20.85 -14.79
N THR A 231 -5.60 21.64 -14.05
CA THR A 231 -5.40 21.83 -12.61
C THR A 231 -6.01 20.73 -11.75
N ASP A 232 -6.71 19.79 -12.37
CA ASP A 232 -7.31 18.64 -11.67
C ASP A 232 -6.23 17.65 -11.22
N ARG A 233 -6.40 17.11 -10.03
CA ARG A 233 -5.41 16.26 -9.38
C ARG A 233 -6.08 15.05 -8.71
N PRO A 234 -6.46 14.01 -9.46
CA PRO A 234 -6.81 12.73 -8.87
C PRO A 234 -5.55 12.09 -8.29
N GLY A 235 -5.63 11.48 -7.09
CA GLY A 235 -4.48 10.90 -6.39
C GLY A 235 -4.84 9.77 -5.44
N MET A 236 -3.83 9.06 -4.92
CA MET A 236 -3.94 8.06 -3.87
C MET A 236 -4.89 6.90 -4.20
N PRO A 237 -4.62 6.13 -5.27
CA PRO A 237 -5.49 5.06 -5.72
C PRO A 237 -5.48 3.87 -4.75
N VAL A 238 -6.65 3.30 -4.48
CA VAL A 238 -6.82 2.03 -3.74
C VAL A 238 -7.93 1.22 -4.38
N VAL A 239 -7.71 -0.08 -4.57
CA VAL A 239 -8.68 -1.00 -5.16
C VAL A 239 -9.10 -2.06 -4.17
N THR A 240 -10.39 -2.35 -4.08
CA THR A 240 -10.93 -3.51 -3.37
C THR A 240 -11.95 -4.26 -4.21
N LYS A 241 -11.99 -5.59 -4.08
CA LYS A 241 -12.96 -6.44 -4.77
C LYS A 241 -14.27 -6.49 -3.99
N LEU A 242 -15.39 -6.40 -4.71
CA LEU A 242 -16.74 -6.53 -4.19
C LEU A 242 -17.28 -7.96 -4.32
N PRO A 243 -18.28 -8.37 -3.52
CA PRO A 243 -18.82 -9.72 -3.54
C PRO A 243 -19.57 -10.07 -4.83
N ASN A 244 -20.05 -9.07 -5.56
CA ASN A 244 -20.70 -9.25 -6.86
C ASN A 244 -19.71 -9.45 -8.03
N GLY A 245 -18.40 -9.49 -7.74
CA GLY A 245 -17.32 -9.67 -8.70
C GLY A 245 -16.77 -8.38 -9.29
N GLN A 246 -17.35 -7.24 -8.99
CA GLN A 246 -16.85 -5.92 -9.41
C GLN A 246 -15.70 -5.44 -8.53
N TYR A 247 -15.03 -4.36 -8.96
CA TYR A 247 -13.90 -3.73 -8.29
C TYR A 247 -14.24 -2.28 -8.00
N PHE A 248 -14.03 -1.89 -6.73
CA PHE A 248 -14.21 -0.54 -6.22
C PHE A 248 -12.86 0.16 -6.17
N TYR A 249 -12.70 1.24 -6.93
CA TYR A 249 -11.50 2.05 -7.04
C TYR A 249 -11.74 3.39 -6.38
N VAL A 250 -11.14 3.62 -5.21
CA VAL A 250 -11.28 4.86 -4.48
C VAL A 250 -10.03 5.74 -4.68
N TYR A 251 -10.23 7.07 -4.75
CA TYR A 251 -9.18 8.05 -4.91
C TYR A 251 -9.62 9.43 -4.39
N GLU A 252 -8.67 10.32 -4.14
CA GLU A 252 -8.97 11.73 -3.86
C GLU A 252 -8.95 12.55 -5.16
N TYR A 253 -9.77 13.62 -5.23
CA TYR A 253 -9.83 14.45 -6.42
C TYR A 253 -9.73 15.95 -6.09
N GLY A 254 -8.52 16.50 -6.22
CA GLY A 254 -8.27 17.95 -6.10
C GLY A 254 -8.68 18.71 -7.35
N GLY A 255 -9.36 19.85 -7.19
CA GLY A 255 -9.81 20.70 -8.30
C GLY A 255 -11.26 20.49 -8.72
N THR A 256 -11.96 19.51 -8.16
CA THR A 256 -13.38 19.28 -8.41
C THR A 256 -14.26 20.46 -7.97
N SER A 257 -15.42 20.63 -8.63
CA SER A 257 -16.38 21.69 -8.34
C SER A 257 -17.41 21.36 -7.25
N ILE A 258 -17.37 20.16 -6.65
CA ILE A 258 -18.35 19.75 -5.62
C ILE A 258 -18.09 20.42 -4.26
N THR A 259 -16.91 21.01 -4.05
CA THR A 259 -16.55 21.78 -2.88
C THR A 259 -16.27 23.23 -3.26
N THR A 260 -16.56 24.18 -2.36
CA THR A 260 -16.37 25.63 -2.59
C THR A 260 -14.91 26.04 -2.49
N ASP A 261 -14.17 25.38 -1.58
CA ASP A 261 -12.75 25.61 -1.37
C ASP A 261 -11.93 24.49 -2.04
N TYR A 262 -10.71 24.80 -2.47
CA TYR A 262 -9.81 23.79 -3.01
C TYR A 262 -9.52 22.74 -1.94
N SER A 263 -9.97 21.54 -2.21
CA SER A 263 -9.82 20.37 -1.34
C SER A 263 -9.72 19.11 -2.20
N PHE A 264 -9.59 17.95 -1.58
CA PHE A 264 -9.48 16.66 -2.24
C PHE A 264 -10.61 15.72 -1.81
N PRO A 265 -11.87 15.97 -2.22
CA PRO A 265 -12.98 15.06 -1.92
C PRO A 265 -12.70 13.64 -2.37
N ILE A 266 -13.30 12.66 -1.69
CA ILE A 266 -13.12 11.25 -1.99
C ILE A 266 -14.10 10.87 -3.10
N TYR A 267 -13.52 10.40 -4.19
CA TYR A 267 -14.21 9.84 -5.35
C TYR A 267 -13.98 8.34 -5.46
N TYR A 268 -14.81 7.69 -6.26
CA TYR A 268 -14.64 6.29 -6.60
C TYR A 268 -15.22 5.97 -7.97
N ARG A 269 -14.72 4.88 -8.54
CA ARG A 269 -15.23 4.22 -9.76
C ARG A 269 -15.49 2.75 -9.47
N ILE A 270 -16.41 2.14 -10.23
CA ILE A 270 -16.70 0.71 -10.13
C ILE A 270 -16.62 0.12 -11.53
N ALA A 271 -15.88 -0.98 -11.68
CA ALA A 271 -15.71 -1.69 -12.95
C ALA A 271 -15.76 -3.20 -12.75
N ASP A 272 -16.09 -3.94 -13.82
CA ASP A 272 -16.09 -5.41 -13.83
C ASP A 272 -14.66 -5.98 -13.98
N ASP A 273 -13.72 -5.21 -14.53
CA ASP A 273 -12.31 -5.54 -14.68
C ASP A 273 -11.46 -4.43 -14.04
N PRO A 274 -10.55 -4.76 -13.11
CA PRO A 274 -9.75 -3.75 -12.40
C PRO A 274 -8.73 -3.05 -13.30
N ARG A 275 -8.58 -3.46 -14.56
CA ARG A 275 -7.74 -2.80 -15.58
C ARG A 275 -8.51 -1.78 -16.43
N GLN A 276 -9.82 -1.57 -16.16
CA GLN A 276 -10.70 -0.80 -17.05
C GLN A 276 -11.49 0.29 -16.32
N PHE A 277 -10.82 1.01 -15.41
CA PHE A 277 -11.47 2.12 -14.69
C PHE A 277 -11.65 3.38 -15.54
N ALA A 278 -10.91 3.53 -16.66
CA ALA A 278 -10.98 4.73 -17.51
C ALA A 278 -12.39 5.05 -18.01
N ASP A 279 -13.17 4.02 -18.34
CA ASP A 279 -14.52 4.15 -18.88
C ASP A 279 -15.61 4.18 -17.80
N ALA A 280 -15.25 3.96 -16.51
CA ALA A 280 -16.19 3.94 -15.41
C ALA A 280 -16.60 5.37 -14.99
N ALA A 281 -17.85 5.53 -14.55
CA ALA A 281 -18.34 6.81 -14.09
C ALA A 281 -17.73 7.22 -12.76
N ASP A 282 -17.44 8.52 -12.59
CA ASP A 282 -17.05 9.09 -11.32
C ASP A 282 -18.25 9.23 -10.39
N HIS A 283 -18.09 8.73 -9.18
CA HIS A 283 -18.96 8.97 -8.06
C HIS A 283 -18.14 9.57 -6.90
N TYR A 284 -18.80 10.22 -5.96
CA TYR A 284 -18.12 10.72 -4.75
C TYR A 284 -18.84 10.24 -3.49
N VAL A 285 -18.07 10.09 -2.42
CA VAL A 285 -18.63 9.71 -1.12
C VAL A 285 -19.38 10.91 -0.53
N ASN A 286 -20.65 10.67 -0.20
CA ASN A 286 -21.52 11.69 0.41
C ASN A 286 -22.47 11.05 1.42
N ALA A 287 -22.18 11.16 2.69
CA ALA A 287 -23.03 10.69 3.76
C ALA A 287 -23.94 11.83 4.27
N SER A 288 -25.14 11.94 3.69
CA SER A 288 -26.14 12.93 4.10
C SER A 288 -25.62 14.38 4.08
N GLY A 289 -24.81 14.74 3.11
CA GLY A 289 -24.22 16.08 2.97
C GLY A 289 -22.81 16.21 3.56
N TYR A 290 -22.31 15.18 4.24
CA TYR A 290 -20.92 15.14 4.68
C TYR A 290 -20.06 14.50 3.57
N ILE A 291 -19.17 15.29 2.97
CA ILE A 291 -18.25 14.88 1.93
C ILE A 291 -16.86 14.73 2.53
N PRO A 292 -16.31 13.51 2.63
CA PRO A 292 -14.95 13.32 3.13
C PRO A 292 -13.90 13.86 2.17
N VAL A 293 -12.77 14.27 2.73
CA VAL A 293 -11.64 14.80 1.97
C VAL A 293 -10.33 14.17 2.39
N SER A 294 -9.41 14.04 1.44
CA SER A 294 -8.02 13.62 1.59
C SER A 294 -7.82 12.13 1.88
N SER A 295 -6.86 11.57 1.16
CA SER A 295 -6.11 10.36 1.50
C SER A 295 -6.97 9.12 1.79
N PRO A 296 -7.80 8.67 0.85
CA PRO A 296 -8.70 7.56 1.06
C PRO A 296 -7.95 6.22 1.22
N TYR A 297 -8.61 5.31 1.92
CA TYR A 297 -8.34 3.87 1.86
C TYR A 297 -9.66 3.13 1.93
N ALA A 298 -9.79 2.02 1.20
CA ALA A 298 -11.01 1.24 1.17
C ALA A 298 -10.73 -0.25 1.35
N VAL A 299 -11.63 -0.91 2.07
CA VAL A 299 -11.72 -2.37 2.19
C VAL A 299 -13.16 -2.81 2.09
N TRP A 300 -13.38 -4.09 1.83
CA TRP A 300 -14.68 -4.73 1.91
C TRP A 300 -14.67 -5.83 2.98
N SER A 301 -15.77 -5.93 3.74
CA SER A 301 -16.05 -7.01 4.71
C SER A 301 -17.41 -7.63 4.42
N SER A 302 -17.58 -8.91 4.70
CA SER A 302 -18.87 -9.59 4.57
C SER A 302 -19.90 -9.15 5.62
N VAL A 303 -19.49 -8.45 6.67
CA VAL A 303 -20.36 -7.96 7.74
C VAL A 303 -21.19 -6.77 7.27
N GLY A 304 -22.46 -6.72 7.64
CA GLY A 304 -23.37 -5.60 7.33
C GLY A 304 -24.54 -5.96 6.43
N GLY A 305 -24.82 -7.25 6.21
CA GLY A 305 -25.96 -7.76 5.44
C GLY A 305 -25.54 -8.51 4.18
N GLU A 306 -26.48 -8.73 3.24
CA GLU A 306 -26.27 -9.58 2.08
C GLU A 306 -25.10 -9.11 1.18
N ASN A 307 -24.86 -7.81 1.07
CA ASN A 307 -23.80 -7.24 0.28
C ASN A 307 -22.52 -6.97 1.06
N GLY A 308 -22.50 -7.24 2.37
CA GLY A 308 -21.41 -6.82 3.24
C GLY A 308 -21.30 -5.31 3.35
N SER A 309 -20.09 -4.82 3.62
CA SER A 309 -19.82 -3.38 3.80
C SER A 309 -18.55 -2.98 3.08
N ILE A 310 -18.61 -1.94 2.25
CA ILE A 310 -17.44 -1.18 1.82
C ILE A 310 -17.13 -0.18 2.93
N VAL A 311 -15.93 -0.24 3.49
CA VAL A 311 -15.46 0.68 4.53
C VAL A 311 -14.42 1.61 3.92
N VAL A 312 -14.67 2.91 3.98
CA VAL A 312 -13.76 3.96 3.46
C VAL A 312 -13.29 4.84 4.60
N SER A 313 -11.98 5.01 4.73
CA SER A 313 -11.37 6.04 5.57
C SER A 313 -10.91 7.22 4.73
N SER A 314 -10.80 8.39 5.37
CA SER A 314 -10.20 9.58 4.79
C SER A 314 -9.47 10.34 5.90
N GLY A 315 -8.25 10.78 5.67
CA GLY A 315 -7.46 11.62 6.56
C GLY A 315 -7.79 11.45 8.07
N ARG A 316 -8.17 12.54 8.73
CA ARG A 316 -8.56 12.55 10.17
C ARG A 316 -10.06 12.37 10.41
N GLN A 317 -10.82 12.11 9.37
CA GLN A 317 -12.28 12.09 9.43
C GLN A 317 -12.82 10.74 9.88
N PRO A 318 -14.13 10.63 10.16
CA PRO A 318 -14.79 9.36 10.45
C PRO A 318 -14.61 8.28 9.37
N LEU A 319 -15.13 7.09 9.65
CA LEU A 319 -15.32 6.08 8.59
C LEU A 319 -16.63 6.32 7.85
N PHE A 320 -16.61 5.96 6.57
CA PHE A 320 -17.78 5.97 5.70
C PHE A 320 -18.07 4.55 5.24
N ILE A 321 -19.31 4.14 5.34
CA ILE A 321 -19.70 2.76 5.06
C ILE A 321 -20.81 2.74 4.01
N ASN A 322 -20.69 1.80 3.05
CA ASN A 322 -21.70 1.56 2.05
C ASN A 322 -22.06 0.07 2.02
N ARG A 323 -23.33 -0.24 2.30
CA ARG A 323 -23.86 -1.61 2.31
C ARG A 323 -24.67 -1.97 1.04
N ALA A 324 -24.56 -1.14 0.02
CA ALA A 324 -25.29 -1.26 -1.25
C ALA A 324 -24.35 -1.30 -2.46
N LEU A 325 -23.18 -1.98 -2.31
CA LEU A 325 -22.20 -2.19 -3.40
C LEU A 325 -21.71 -0.89 -4.07
N GLY A 326 -21.66 0.22 -3.30
CA GLY A 326 -21.19 1.51 -3.79
C GLY A 326 -22.29 2.37 -4.44
N ASP A 327 -23.58 2.10 -4.17
CA ASP A 327 -24.67 3.00 -4.53
C ASP A 327 -24.39 4.39 -3.93
N PRO A 328 -24.30 5.47 -4.75
CA PRO A 328 -23.91 6.80 -4.27
C PRO A 328 -24.87 7.41 -3.24
N ASP A 329 -26.12 6.95 -3.21
CA ASP A 329 -27.14 7.45 -2.26
C ASP A 329 -27.17 6.66 -0.93
N ALA A 330 -26.31 5.63 -0.78
CA ALA A 330 -26.33 4.72 0.36
C ALA A 330 -25.11 4.84 1.29
N TRP A 331 -24.42 5.97 1.30
CA TRP A 331 -23.30 6.21 2.21
C TRP A 331 -23.78 6.61 3.60
N GLU A 332 -23.20 5.95 4.60
CA GLU A 332 -23.43 6.20 6.03
C GLU A 332 -22.13 6.66 6.70
N LEU A 333 -22.23 7.58 7.68
CA LEU A 333 -21.10 8.12 8.42
C LEU A 333 -21.05 7.50 9.83
N TYR A 334 -19.85 7.06 10.25
CA TYR A 334 -19.60 6.47 11.56
C TYR A 334 -18.43 7.19 12.25
N ASP A 335 -18.74 7.96 13.30
CA ASP A 335 -17.79 8.81 14.02
C ASP A 335 -17.67 8.51 15.52
N ASP A 336 -18.40 7.51 16.02
CA ASP A 336 -18.49 7.20 17.44
C ASP A 336 -17.35 6.27 17.93
N PHE A 337 -16.15 6.39 17.37
CA PHE A 337 -15.01 5.65 17.86
C PHE A 337 -13.68 6.38 17.59
N ASP A 338 -12.69 6.11 18.44
CA ASP A 338 -11.42 6.79 18.45
C ASP A 338 -10.44 6.13 17.48
N GLN A 339 -10.16 6.79 16.36
CA GLN A 339 -9.27 6.28 15.32
C GLN A 339 -7.86 6.84 15.45
N PRO A 340 -6.83 6.08 15.05
CA PRO A 340 -5.48 6.62 14.90
C PRO A 340 -5.49 7.88 14.04
N ALA A 341 -4.85 8.96 14.52
CA ALA A 341 -4.67 10.16 13.72
C ALA A 341 -3.74 9.89 12.56
N ALA A 342 -4.14 10.27 11.33
CA ALA A 342 -3.33 10.02 10.15
C ALA A 342 -3.59 11.02 9.03
N TYR A 343 -2.57 11.25 8.22
CA TYR A 343 -2.73 11.81 6.87
C TYR A 343 -3.47 10.78 5.99
N THR A 344 -3.00 9.53 5.96
CA THR A 344 -3.71 8.40 5.37
C THR A 344 -3.70 7.23 6.35
N ARG A 345 -4.83 6.55 6.52
CA ARG A 345 -4.94 5.32 7.30
C ARG A 345 -4.76 4.12 6.39
N SER A 346 -4.18 3.04 6.92
CA SER A 346 -4.29 1.71 6.32
C SER A 346 -5.45 1.01 6.98
N LEU A 347 -6.35 0.46 6.17
CA LEU A 347 -7.45 -0.39 6.63
C LEU A 347 -7.17 -1.84 6.21
N ARG A 348 -7.52 -2.78 7.07
CA ARG A 348 -7.43 -4.22 6.78
C ARG A 348 -8.53 -4.98 7.52
N VAL A 349 -9.33 -5.70 6.77
CA VAL A 349 -10.20 -6.74 7.33
C VAL A 349 -9.33 -7.98 7.56
N LEU A 350 -9.35 -8.53 8.77
CA LEU A 350 -8.54 -9.68 9.14
C LEU A 350 -9.10 -10.97 8.51
N ALA A 351 -8.21 -11.80 7.95
CA ALA A 351 -8.63 -13.00 7.22
C ALA A 351 -9.20 -14.10 8.12
N GLU A 352 -8.81 -14.15 9.40
CA GLU A 352 -9.33 -15.12 10.36
C GLU A 352 -10.79 -14.86 10.71
N ASP A 353 -11.17 -13.59 10.85
CA ASP A 353 -12.55 -13.18 11.14
C ASP A 353 -12.79 -11.80 10.51
N ASP A 354 -13.59 -11.74 9.45
CA ASP A 354 -13.87 -10.53 8.67
C ASP A 354 -14.80 -9.51 9.39
N ASP A 355 -15.18 -9.78 10.63
CA ASP A 355 -15.72 -8.78 11.55
C ASP A 355 -14.64 -7.86 12.15
N PHE A 356 -13.36 -8.23 12.09
CA PHE A 356 -12.30 -7.41 12.65
C PHE A 356 -11.63 -6.51 11.59
N LEU A 357 -11.65 -5.20 11.88
CA LEU A 357 -11.02 -4.15 11.08
C LEU A 357 -9.80 -3.60 11.79
N LEU A 358 -8.61 -3.88 11.27
CA LEU A 358 -7.38 -3.23 11.70
C LEU A 358 -7.26 -1.87 11.02
N VAL A 359 -6.97 -0.84 11.80
CA VAL A 359 -6.74 0.54 11.36
C VAL A 359 -5.36 0.99 11.82
N ALA A 360 -4.46 1.28 10.90
CA ALA A 360 -3.14 1.80 11.21
C ALA A 360 -2.99 3.26 10.76
N GLY A 361 -2.31 4.08 11.58
CA GLY A 361 -2.00 5.46 11.29
C GLY A 361 -0.58 5.82 11.71
N ALA A 362 0.06 6.72 10.96
CA ALA A 362 1.42 7.19 11.25
C ALA A 362 1.50 8.72 11.44
N GLY A 363 0.39 9.33 11.86
CA GLY A 363 0.33 10.75 12.15
C GLY A 363 -0.09 11.61 10.95
N VAL A 364 0.06 12.91 11.10
CA VAL A 364 -0.53 13.93 10.23
C VAL A 364 0.53 14.69 9.47
N LEU A 365 0.12 15.34 8.36
CA LEU A 365 0.99 16.17 7.54
C LEU A 365 1.70 17.26 8.36
N PRO A 366 2.90 17.69 7.93
CA PRO A 366 3.64 18.75 8.60
C PRO A 366 2.85 20.07 8.67
N PRO A 367 3.10 20.90 9.69
CA PRO A 367 4.07 20.69 10.74
C PRO A 367 3.55 19.76 11.85
N SER A 368 4.32 18.74 12.22
CA SER A 368 3.99 17.85 13.34
C SER A 368 5.25 17.31 14.02
N THR A 369 5.33 17.50 15.34
CA THR A 369 6.41 16.96 16.18
C THR A 369 5.91 15.85 17.12
N THR A 370 4.64 15.44 16.95
CA THR A 370 3.98 14.46 17.84
C THR A 370 3.56 13.19 17.12
N ASN A 371 3.84 13.08 15.81
CA ASN A 371 3.50 11.87 15.06
C ASN A 371 4.20 10.65 15.64
N ASN A 372 3.47 9.57 15.66
CA ASN A 372 3.90 8.22 15.99
C ASN A 372 3.08 7.24 15.15
N VAL A 373 3.43 5.96 15.19
CA VAL A 373 2.68 4.91 14.49
C VAL A 373 1.84 4.15 15.50
N THR A 374 0.55 4.11 15.26
CA THR A 374 -0.43 3.41 16.13
C THR A 374 -1.33 2.51 15.30
N VAL A 375 -1.81 1.46 15.95
CA VAL A 375 -2.77 0.48 15.39
C VAL A 375 -3.93 0.31 16.35
N SER A 376 -5.14 0.25 15.80
CA SER A 376 -6.34 -0.18 16.52
C SER A 376 -7.02 -1.32 15.76
N VAL A 377 -7.75 -2.16 16.46
CA VAL A 377 -8.57 -3.22 15.87
C VAL A 377 -9.99 -3.08 16.43
N TYR A 378 -10.96 -2.96 15.55
CA TYR A 378 -12.38 -2.76 15.88
C TYR A 378 -13.22 -3.91 15.34
N LYS A 379 -14.41 -4.12 15.91
CA LYS A 379 -15.45 -4.95 15.28
C LYS A 379 -16.32 -4.09 14.37
N ILE A 380 -16.46 -4.53 13.13
CA ILE A 380 -17.34 -3.88 12.14
C ILE A 380 -18.80 -3.98 12.62
N SER A 381 -19.20 -5.13 13.18
CA SER A 381 -20.53 -5.31 13.75
C SER A 381 -20.84 -4.31 14.87
N GLU A 382 -19.87 -4.01 15.75
CA GLU A 382 -20.02 -2.99 16.80
C GLU A 382 -20.14 -1.58 16.20
N ILE A 383 -19.31 -1.24 15.19
CA ILE A 383 -19.39 0.01 14.45
C ILE A 383 -20.79 0.17 13.83
N LEU A 384 -21.34 -0.90 13.26
CA LEU A 384 -22.66 -0.89 12.61
C LEU A 384 -23.85 -0.99 13.58
N GLY A 385 -23.60 -1.26 14.87
CA GLY A 385 -24.65 -1.47 15.87
C GLY A 385 -25.47 -2.75 15.67
N LEU A 386 -24.82 -3.82 15.20
CA LEU A 386 -25.40 -5.14 14.88
C LEU A 386 -25.29 -6.12 16.06
#